data_d92880bede90e2dd07488caa8086d02a
#
_entry.id   d92880bede90e2dd07488caa8086d02a
#
_cell.length_a   1.000
_cell.length_b   1.000
_cell.length_c   1.000
_cell.angle_alpha   90.00
_cell.angle_beta   90.00
_cell.angle_gamma   90.00
#
_symmetry.space_group_name_H-M   'P 1'
#
loop_
_entity.id
_entity.type
_entity.pdbx_description
1 polymer ?
#
loop_
_entity_poly.entity_id
_entity_poly.type
_entity_poly.pdbx_seq_one_letter_code
_entity_poly.pdbx_strand_id
1 'polypeptide(L)'
;MADFTLRLRRYDPESGGAPYWDEHTIDLEPHRSVLEGILQAKARFDGSIGIRCSCRAAICGSCGVRINGQPGLACHTHLDIAKEGSRDGVIEVEPMGNMPVIKDLIVDMDAVHWKKIQRVTPWLINKQPIPEREYIVPHENMVDVTQSMACIQCGACVSDCLSMEVDPDFIGPAALAKAYRFVGDPRDAQQFERLKDLAEDPAGIYDCTHCFKCIEACPKGVAPMSQIMRLRRRAGSDHHIVDRNNGERHERAITYLVRDYGLLYEA
;
A
#
# COMPACT_ATOMS: atom_id res chain seq x y z
N MET A 1 1.69 -34.57 -1.94
CA MET A 1 2.63 -33.68 -1.23
C MET A 1 3.82 -33.46 -2.15
N ALA A 2 4.40 -32.27 -2.10
CA ALA A 2 5.56 -31.90 -2.89
C ALA A 2 6.52 -31.07 -2.03
N ASP A 3 7.82 -31.20 -2.33
CA ASP A 3 8.84 -30.45 -1.61
C ASP A 3 8.94 -29.03 -2.13
N PHE A 4 8.94 -28.08 -1.20
CA PHE A 4 9.17 -26.65 -1.45
C PHE A 4 10.29 -26.16 -0.55
N THR A 5 11.22 -25.42 -1.12
CA THR A 5 12.27 -24.74 -0.34
C THR A 5 11.85 -23.30 -0.12
N LEU A 6 11.71 -22.91 1.14
CA LEU A 6 11.50 -21.54 1.58
C LEU A 6 12.83 -20.97 2.05
N ARG A 7 13.19 -19.79 1.54
CA ARG A 7 14.32 -18.98 2.00
C ARG A 7 13.76 -17.75 2.70
N LEU A 8 13.85 -17.74 4.04
CA LEU A 8 13.28 -16.71 4.88
C LEU A 8 14.34 -15.67 5.28
N ARG A 9 14.02 -14.41 5.13
CA ARG A 9 14.87 -13.33 5.66
C ARG A 9 14.72 -13.26 7.17
N ARG A 10 15.79 -13.53 7.89
CA ARG A 10 15.83 -13.57 9.35
C ARG A 10 16.56 -12.34 9.89
N TYR A 11 16.04 -11.82 10.97
CA TYR A 11 16.64 -10.73 11.75
C TYR A 11 16.18 -10.81 13.20
N ASP A 12 17.14 -10.83 14.11
CA ASP A 12 16.87 -10.78 15.55
C ASP A 12 17.61 -9.58 16.16
N PRO A 13 16.89 -8.53 16.59
CA PRO A 13 17.51 -7.34 17.16
C PRO A 13 18.25 -7.61 18.47
N GLU A 14 17.86 -8.65 19.23
CA GLU A 14 18.50 -9.00 20.51
C GLU A 14 19.87 -9.66 20.28
N SER A 15 20.06 -10.33 19.16
CA SER A 15 21.35 -10.95 18.82
C SER A 15 22.42 -9.98 18.36
N GLY A 16 22.04 -8.75 17.96
CA GLY A 16 22.94 -7.73 17.41
C GLY A 16 23.57 -8.10 16.06
N GLY A 17 23.11 -9.17 15.42
CA GLY A 17 23.59 -9.67 14.13
C GLY A 17 22.97 -8.92 12.94
N ALA A 18 23.64 -9.00 11.78
CA ALA A 18 23.08 -8.54 10.51
C ALA A 18 21.96 -9.49 10.05
N PRO A 19 20.97 -9.01 9.26
CA PRO A 19 19.98 -9.88 8.66
C PRO A 19 20.63 -10.96 7.79
N TYR A 20 20.12 -12.21 7.88
CA TYR A 20 20.62 -13.38 7.16
C TYR A 20 19.49 -14.15 6.49
N TRP A 21 19.83 -15.09 5.62
CA TRP A 21 18.90 -16.00 4.98
C TRP A 21 18.93 -17.36 5.67
N ASP A 22 17.74 -17.95 5.87
CA ASP A 22 17.55 -19.25 6.49
C ASP A 22 16.66 -20.10 5.58
N GLU A 23 17.14 -21.31 5.22
CA GLU A 23 16.45 -22.18 4.25
C GLU A 23 15.81 -23.38 4.95
N HIS A 24 14.56 -23.64 4.59
CA HIS A 24 13.79 -24.75 5.09
C HIS A 24 13.09 -25.49 3.96
N THR A 25 13.27 -26.79 3.87
CA THR A 25 12.50 -27.66 2.98
C THR A 25 11.27 -28.17 3.70
N ILE A 26 10.10 -27.86 3.14
CA ILE A 26 8.79 -28.22 3.65
C ILE A 26 8.08 -29.16 2.68
N ASP A 27 7.25 -30.04 3.18
CA ASP A 27 6.44 -30.98 2.40
C ASP A 27 4.94 -30.65 2.58
N LEU A 28 4.35 -30.05 1.54
CA LEU A 28 2.94 -29.63 1.53
C LEU A 28 2.30 -29.89 0.15
N GLU A 29 0.99 -29.83 0.11
CA GLU A 29 0.26 -29.83 -1.16
C GLU A 29 0.50 -28.50 -1.91
N PRO A 30 0.64 -28.53 -3.25
CA PRO A 30 1.02 -27.37 -4.05
C PRO A 30 0.11 -26.15 -3.87
N HIS A 31 -1.19 -26.35 -3.71
CA HIS A 31 -2.19 -25.32 -3.53
C HIS A 31 -2.23 -24.70 -2.11
N ARG A 32 -1.41 -25.19 -1.19
CA ARG A 32 -1.27 -24.57 0.13
C ARG A 32 -0.58 -23.22 0.03
N SER A 33 -0.86 -22.37 1.00
CA SER A 33 -0.34 -21.01 1.01
C SER A 33 1.11 -20.95 1.50
N VAL A 34 1.84 -19.92 1.06
CA VAL A 34 3.17 -19.58 1.59
C VAL A 34 3.13 -19.42 3.11
N LEU A 35 2.02 -18.87 3.66
CA LEU A 35 1.86 -18.77 5.12
C LEU A 35 1.86 -20.13 5.81
N GLU A 36 1.18 -21.13 5.24
CA GLU A 36 1.19 -22.49 5.81
C GLU A 36 2.59 -23.10 5.75
N GLY A 37 3.34 -22.82 4.67
CA GLY A 37 4.75 -23.20 4.57
C GLY A 37 5.62 -22.59 5.68
N ILE A 38 5.48 -21.28 5.91
CA ILE A 38 6.21 -20.58 6.99
C ILE A 38 5.82 -21.14 8.36
N LEU A 39 4.53 -21.40 8.58
CA LEU A 39 4.07 -21.97 9.86
C LEU A 39 4.54 -23.40 10.06
N GLN A 40 4.67 -24.20 8.99
CA GLN A 40 5.26 -25.53 9.06
C GLN A 40 6.75 -25.45 9.39
N ALA A 41 7.49 -24.54 8.73
CA ALA A 41 8.90 -24.31 9.02
C ALA A 41 9.09 -23.90 10.50
N LYS A 42 8.26 -22.96 10.98
CA LYS A 42 8.24 -22.55 12.39
C LYS A 42 7.97 -23.70 13.36
N ALA A 43 7.03 -24.59 13.03
CA ALA A 43 6.65 -25.69 13.92
C ALA A 43 7.67 -26.84 13.95
N ARG A 44 8.35 -27.10 12.81
CA ARG A 44 9.23 -28.28 12.65
C ARG A 44 10.70 -27.98 12.86
N PHE A 45 11.16 -26.78 12.48
CA PHE A 45 12.59 -26.48 12.43
C PHE A 45 13.01 -25.39 13.41
N ASP A 46 12.34 -24.23 13.39
CA ASP A 46 12.72 -23.11 14.25
C ASP A 46 11.50 -22.33 14.78
N GLY A 47 11.14 -22.58 16.02
CA GLY A 47 10.03 -21.89 16.72
C GLY A 47 10.23 -20.38 16.89
N SER A 48 11.44 -19.85 16.65
CA SER A 48 11.73 -18.42 16.78
C SER A 48 11.29 -17.59 15.56
N ILE A 49 10.96 -18.23 14.42
CA ILE A 49 10.52 -17.52 13.20
C ILE A 49 9.37 -16.57 13.49
N GLY A 50 9.61 -15.28 13.22
CA GLY A 50 8.65 -14.20 13.44
C GLY A 50 7.78 -13.94 12.21
N ILE A 51 6.47 -14.17 12.31
CA ILE A 51 5.46 -13.83 11.30
C ILE A 51 4.16 -13.42 11.95
N ARG A 52 3.49 -12.37 11.43
CA ARG A 52 2.12 -12.03 11.83
C ARG A 52 1.11 -12.77 10.98
N CYS A 53 0.09 -13.34 11.59
CA CYS A 53 -1.06 -13.90 10.89
C CYS A 53 -2.30 -13.88 11.78
N SER A 54 -3.48 -13.81 11.15
CA SER A 54 -4.76 -13.85 11.85
C SER A 54 -5.83 -14.58 11.04
N CYS A 55 -6.50 -13.91 10.10
CA CYS A 55 -7.69 -14.46 9.40
C CYS A 55 -7.39 -15.65 8.48
N ARG A 56 -6.20 -15.77 7.91
CA ARG A 56 -5.80 -16.77 6.90
C ARG A 56 -6.70 -16.81 5.65
N ALA A 57 -7.43 -15.73 5.38
CA ALA A 57 -8.45 -15.63 4.33
C ALA A 57 -8.33 -14.32 3.50
N ALA A 58 -7.14 -13.74 3.44
CA ALA A 58 -6.85 -12.51 2.71
C ALA A 58 -7.73 -11.29 3.10
N ILE A 59 -8.21 -11.21 4.35
CA ILE A 59 -9.11 -10.16 4.82
C ILE A 59 -8.43 -9.15 5.75
N CYS A 60 -7.57 -9.62 6.68
CA CYS A 60 -7.05 -8.76 7.76
C CYS A 60 -5.73 -8.03 7.40
N GLY A 61 -5.02 -8.43 6.36
CA GLY A 61 -3.74 -7.82 5.96
C GLY A 61 -2.53 -8.18 6.82
N SER A 62 -2.69 -8.86 7.98
CA SER A 62 -1.61 -9.09 8.95
C SER A 62 -0.42 -9.88 8.42
N CYS A 63 -0.64 -10.80 7.46
CA CYS A 63 0.40 -11.67 6.89
C CYS A 63 1.10 -11.03 5.68
N GLY A 64 1.13 -9.71 5.59
CA GLY A 64 1.82 -9.00 4.53
C GLY A 64 3.34 -9.23 4.60
N VAL A 65 3.92 -9.67 3.48
CA VAL A 65 5.35 -9.93 3.30
C VAL A 65 5.73 -9.69 1.83
N ARG A 66 7.01 -9.72 1.52
CA ARG A 66 7.48 -9.80 0.12
C ARG A 66 7.78 -11.26 -0.20
N ILE A 67 7.26 -11.73 -1.34
CA ILE A 67 7.48 -13.09 -1.84
C ILE A 67 8.16 -12.95 -3.19
N ASN A 68 9.35 -13.52 -3.35
CA ASN A 68 10.19 -13.36 -4.55
C ASN A 68 10.35 -11.88 -4.95
N GLY A 69 10.54 -11.00 -3.97
CA GLY A 69 10.69 -9.56 -4.18
C GLY A 69 9.39 -8.79 -4.43
N GLN A 70 8.20 -9.43 -4.48
CA GLN A 70 6.92 -8.77 -4.69
C GLN A 70 6.10 -8.75 -3.40
N PRO A 71 5.54 -7.59 -2.98
CA PRO A 71 4.71 -7.53 -1.78
C PRO A 71 3.37 -8.22 -2.01
N GLY A 72 2.92 -8.95 -0.99
CA GLY A 72 1.70 -9.72 -1.06
C GLY A 72 1.21 -10.22 0.29
N LEU A 73 0.19 -11.03 0.27
CA LEU A 73 -0.35 -11.70 1.46
C LEU A 73 0.07 -13.16 1.46
N ALA A 74 0.89 -13.57 2.43
CA ALA A 74 1.39 -14.94 2.52
C ALA A 74 0.25 -15.98 2.59
N CYS A 75 -0.91 -15.63 3.15
CA CYS A 75 -2.07 -16.54 3.20
C CYS A 75 -2.86 -16.63 1.88
N HIS A 76 -2.54 -15.81 0.90
CA HIS A 76 -3.24 -15.76 -0.40
C HIS A 76 -2.36 -16.19 -1.57
N THR A 77 -1.07 -16.31 -1.37
CA THR A 77 -0.11 -16.76 -2.38
C THR A 77 0.11 -18.26 -2.23
N HIS A 78 -0.17 -19.03 -3.27
CA HIS A 78 0.02 -20.49 -3.28
C HIS A 78 1.50 -20.84 -3.47
N LEU A 79 1.92 -21.98 -2.92
CA LEU A 79 3.31 -22.43 -2.99
C LEU A 79 3.77 -22.78 -4.41
N ASP A 80 2.91 -23.40 -5.22
CA ASP A 80 3.19 -23.69 -6.63
C ASP A 80 3.41 -22.41 -7.44
N ILE A 81 2.51 -21.44 -7.32
CA ILE A 81 2.61 -20.14 -8.00
C ILE A 81 3.88 -19.39 -7.57
N ALA A 82 4.17 -19.38 -6.26
CA ALA A 82 5.38 -18.76 -5.74
C ALA A 82 6.65 -19.43 -6.25
N LYS A 83 6.66 -20.77 -6.35
CA LYS A 83 7.78 -21.54 -6.90
C LYS A 83 7.99 -21.29 -8.38
N GLU A 84 6.92 -21.24 -9.18
CA GLU A 84 6.98 -20.91 -10.61
C GLU A 84 7.51 -19.51 -10.86
N GLY A 85 7.15 -18.55 -10.01
CA GLY A 85 7.63 -17.17 -10.07
C GLY A 85 9.04 -16.95 -9.50
N SER A 86 9.68 -17.97 -8.96
CA SER A 86 11.06 -17.91 -8.43
C SER A 86 12.10 -18.12 -9.53
N ARG A 87 13.35 -17.66 -9.29
CA ARG A 87 14.45 -17.79 -10.26
C ARG A 87 15.08 -19.18 -10.29
N ASP A 88 15.11 -19.85 -9.14
CA ASP A 88 15.85 -21.09 -8.89
C ASP A 88 14.99 -22.19 -8.27
N GLY A 89 13.66 -22.01 -8.24
CA GLY A 89 12.72 -22.93 -7.59
C GLY A 89 12.64 -22.74 -6.07
N VAL A 90 13.36 -21.77 -5.51
CA VAL A 90 13.35 -21.42 -4.08
C VAL A 90 12.43 -20.23 -3.87
N ILE A 91 11.52 -20.32 -2.91
CA ILE A 91 10.58 -19.27 -2.56
C ILE A 91 11.23 -18.35 -1.53
N GLU A 92 11.62 -17.15 -1.95
CA GLU A 92 12.18 -16.15 -1.06
C GLU A 92 11.07 -15.37 -0.36
N VAL A 93 11.20 -15.20 0.97
CA VAL A 93 10.24 -14.41 1.76
C VAL A 93 11.00 -13.39 2.61
N GLU A 94 10.61 -12.13 2.45
CA GLU A 94 11.22 -10.99 3.11
C GLU A 94 10.16 -10.15 3.85
N PRO A 95 10.56 -9.34 4.85
CA PRO A 95 9.66 -8.35 5.43
C PRO A 95 9.24 -7.31 4.39
N MET A 96 8.12 -6.64 4.62
CA MET A 96 7.68 -5.48 3.83
C MET A 96 8.74 -4.38 3.81
N GLY A 97 8.96 -3.76 2.64
CA GLY A 97 9.84 -2.60 2.47
C GLY A 97 9.26 -1.30 3.02
N ASN A 98 10.07 -0.25 3.06
CA ASN A 98 9.71 1.10 3.54
C ASN A 98 9.15 1.17 4.98
N MET A 99 9.36 0.12 5.75
CA MET A 99 8.97 0.04 7.17
C MET A 99 10.10 -0.60 7.97
N PRO A 100 10.40 -0.12 9.19
CA PRO A 100 11.44 -0.71 10.03
C PRO A 100 11.11 -2.16 10.38
N VAL A 101 12.11 -3.04 10.33
CA VAL A 101 11.94 -4.44 10.73
C VAL A 101 12.07 -4.57 12.24
N ILE A 102 11.07 -5.17 12.87
CA ILE A 102 11.10 -5.50 14.32
C ILE A 102 11.84 -6.81 14.53
N LYS A 103 11.40 -7.86 13.82
CA LYS A 103 11.99 -9.20 13.87
C LYS A 103 11.59 -10.01 12.64
N ASP A 104 12.53 -10.64 11.97
CA ASP A 104 12.32 -11.49 10.80
C ASP A 104 11.38 -10.84 9.75
N LEU A 105 10.16 -11.38 9.60
CA LEU A 105 9.14 -10.91 8.65
C LEU A 105 8.18 -9.88 9.28
N ILE A 106 8.42 -9.45 10.51
CA ILE A 106 7.58 -8.51 11.24
C ILE A 106 8.14 -7.10 11.13
N VAL A 107 7.35 -6.18 10.58
CA VAL A 107 7.70 -4.76 10.46
C VAL A 107 6.92 -3.89 11.45
N ASP A 108 7.46 -2.71 11.76
CA ASP A 108 6.77 -1.70 12.54
C ASP A 108 5.81 -0.91 11.64
N MET A 109 4.55 -1.34 11.67
CA MET A 109 3.47 -0.66 10.95
C MET A 109 3.10 0.68 11.58
N ASP A 110 3.30 0.86 12.88
CA ASP A 110 2.93 2.09 13.60
C ASP A 110 3.88 3.23 13.28
N ALA A 111 5.17 2.94 13.13
CA ALA A 111 6.18 3.94 12.82
C ALA A 111 5.92 4.67 11.50
N VAL A 112 5.40 3.98 10.49
CA VAL A 112 5.21 4.53 9.13
C VAL A 112 3.76 4.46 8.68
N HIS A 113 3.21 3.25 8.50
CA HIS A 113 1.93 3.04 7.83
C HIS A 113 0.75 3.67 8.58
N TRP A 114 0.55 3.30 9.85
CA TRP A 114 -0.58 3.78 10.64
C TRP A 114 -0.49 5.26 10.96
N LYS A 115 0.71 5.77 11.24
CA LYS A 115 0.94 7.20 11.46
C LYS A 115 0.51 8.04 10.25
N LYS A 116 0.88 7.61 9.03
CA LYS A 116 0.48 8.29 7.79
C LYS A 116 -1.02 8.14 7.49
N ILE A 117 -1.63 7.00 7.81
CA ILE A 117 -3.09 6.83 7.72
C ILE A 117 -3.81 7.80 8.67
N GLN A 118 -3.36 7.94 9.89
CA GLN A 118 -3.98 8.87 10.86
C GLN A 118 -3.81 10.34 10.43
N ARG A 119 -2.69 10.70 9.80
CA ARG A 119 -2.41 12.05 9.26
C ARG A 119 -3.54 12.54 8.35
N VAL A 120 -4.17 11.68 7.57
CA VAL A 120 -5.23 12.05 6.62
C VAL A 120 -6.64 12.00 7.22
N THR A 121 -6.79 11.89 8.53
CA THR A 121 -8.09 11.86 9.23
C THR A 121 -9.03 10.80 8.63
N PRO A 122 -8.79 9.50 8.87
CA PRO A 122 -9.41 8.40 8.13
C PRO A 122 -10.85 8.06 8.59
N TRP A 123 -11.67 9.07 8.83
CA TRP A 123 -13.09 8.96 9.18
C TRP A 123 -13.92 10.06 8.55
N LEU A 124 -15.21 9.78 8.36
CA LEU A 124 -16.17 10.72 7.78
C LEU A 124 -16.49 11.84 8.79
N ILE A 125 -16.47 13.09 8.31
CA ILE A 125 -16.90 14.25 9.07
C ILE A 125 -18.19 14.76 8.45
N ASN A 126 -19.34 14.35 9.01
CA ASN A 126 -20.65 14.76 8.54
C ASN A 126 -21.21 15.84 9.46
N LYS A 127 -21.64 16.98 8.89
CA LYS A 127 -22.28 18.09 9.59
C LYS A 127 -23.76 18.25 9.21
N GLN A 128 -24.29 17.34 8.39
CA GLN A 128 -25.71 17.36 8.02
C GLN A 128 -26.59 16.98 9.22
N PRO A 129 -27.81 17.52 9.33
CA PRO A 129 -28.78 17.08 10.32
C PRO A 129 -29.01 15.57 10.23
N ILE A 130 -29.20 14.91 11.38
CA ILE A 130 -29.51 13.48 11.41
C ILE A 130 -30.90 13.27 10.79
N PRO A 131 -31.01 12.52 9.69
CA PRO A 131 -32.29 12.25 9.05
C PRO A 131 -33.10 11.22 9.89
N GLU A 132 -34.40 11.15 9.62
CA GLU A 132 -35.27 10.17 10.32
C GLU A 132 -34.90 8.71 10.02
N ARG A 133 -34.28 8.42 8.87
CA ARG A 133 -33.88 7.08 8.44
C ARG A 133 -32.40 7.01 8.18
N GLU A 134 -31.96 7.40 6.96
CA GLU A 134 -30.58 7.24 6.49
C GLU A 134 -30.15 8.43 5.61
N TYR A 135 -28.83 8.64 5.51
CA TYR A 135 -28.25 9.58 4.56
C TYR A 135 -28.26 8.93 3.17
N ILE A 136 -29.06 9.48 2.27
CA ILE A 136 -29.14 9.01 0.89
C ILE A 136 -27.97 9.59 0.09
N VAL A 137 -27.23 8.71 -0.58
CA VAL A 137 -26.13 9.10 -1.46
C VAL A 137 -26.43 8.59 -2.87
N PRO A 138 -26.33 9.43 -3.91
CA PRO A 138 -26.49 9.01 -5.28
C PRO A 138 -25.49 7.88 -5.63
N HIS A 139 -25.96 6.88 -6.39
CA HIS A 139 -25.15 5.71 -6.75
C HIS A 139 -23.85 6.10 -7.45
N GLU A 140 -23.92 7.01 -8.40
CA GLU A 140 -22.78 7.54 -9.16
C GLU A 140 -21.66 8.10 -8.28
N ASN A 141 -22.02 8.75 -7.18
CA ASN A 141 -21.06 9.30 -6.21
C ASN A 141 -20.37 8.19 -5.40
N MET A 142 -21.09 7.08 -5.16
CA MET A 142 -20.53 5.93 -4.43
C MET A 142 -19.62 5.07 -5.30
N VAL A 143 -19.87 4.96 -6.60
CA VAL A 143 -19.03 4.22 -7.55
C VAL A 143 -17.57 4.70 -7.47
N ASP A 144 -17.36 6.01 -7.43
CA ASP A 144 -16.04 6.61 -7.37
C ASP A 144 -15.24 6.22 -6.12
N VAL A 145 -15.90 6.06 -4.98
CA VAL A 145 -15.21 5.77 -3.71
C VAL A 145 -15.19 4.28 -3.34
N THR A 146 -16.02 3.45 -3.99
CA THR A 146 -16.17 2.02 -3.67
C THR A 146 -14.83 1.29 -3.78
N GLN A 147 -14.03 1.56 -4.82
CA GLN A 147 -12.73 0.93 -5.01
C GLN A 147 -11.77 1.22 -3.84
N SER A 148 -11.78 2.45 -3.30
CA SER A 148 -10.95 2.81 -2.15
C SER A 148 -11.41 2.16 -0.84
N MET A 149 -12.70 1.77 -0.74
CA MET A 149 -13.25 1.10 0.44
C MET A 149 -12.77 -0.36 0.59
N ALA A 150 -12.33 -0.99 -0.50
CA ALA A 150 -11.80 -2.35 -0.47
C ALA A 150 -10.44 -2.45 0.27
N CYS A 151 -9.84 -1.33 0.67
CA CYS A 151 -8.55 -1.30 1.33
C CYS A 151 -8.57 -1.99 2.70
N ILE A 152 -7.76 -3.04 2.86
CA ILE A 152 -7.58 -3.80 4.12
C ILE A 152 -6.39 -3.33 4.95
N GLN A 153 -5.75 -2.23 4.59
CA GLN A 153 -4.62 -1.62 5.31
C GLN A 153 -3.39 -2.55 5.49
N CYS A 154 -3.13 -3.41 4.52
CA CYS A 154 -2.06 -4.42 4.61
C CYS A 154 -0.63 -3.88 4.45
N GLY A 155 -0.45 -2.65 3.93
CA GLY A 155 0.86 -2.05 3.72
C GLY A 155 1.59 -2.47 2.44
N ALA A 156 1.04 -3.37 1.61
CA ALA A 156 1.71 -3.84 0.39
C ALA A 156 2.09 -2.71 -0.58
N CYS A 157 1.21 -1.75 -0.78
CA CYS A 157 1.47 -0.57 -1.62
C CYS A 157 2.52 0.39 -1.01
N VAL A 158 2.67 0.41 0.32
CA VAL A 158 3.73 1.16 1.02
C VAL A 158 5.08 0.47 0.80
N SER A 159 5.10 -0.87 0.92
CA SER A 159 6.30 -1.69 0.74
C SER A 159 7.03 -1.43 -0.58
N ASP A 160 6.30 -1.21 -1.66
CA ASP A 160 6.85 -1.07 -3.01
C ASP A 160 6.78 0.38 -3.54
N CYS A 161 6.54 1.35 -2.68
CA CYS A 161 6.46 2.74 -3.10
C CYS A 161 7.86 3.34 -3.31
N LEU A 162 8.21 3.62 -4.57
CA LEU A 162 9.49 4.23 -4.92
C LEU A 162 9.63 5.66 -4.39
N SER A 163 8.53 6.45 -4.37
CA SER A 163 8.56 7.80 -3.78
C SER A 163 8.91 7.74 -2.29
N MET A 164 8.37 6.78 -1.54
CA MET A 164 8.69 6.62 -0.10
C MET A 164 10.10 6.09 0.16
N GLU A 165 10.69 5.38 -0.80
CA GLU A 165 12.08 4.92 -0.71
C GLU A 165 13.06 6.11 -0.83
N VAL A 166 12.71 7.11 -1.63
CA VAL A 166 13.51 8.32 -1.86
C VAL A 166 13.19 9.40 -0.81
N ASP A 167 11.90 9.63 -0.55
CA ASP A 167 11.42 10.57 0.46
C ASP A 167 10.52 9.86 1.49
N PRO A 168 11.06 9.51 2.66
CA PRO A 168 10.30 8.91 3.75
C PRO A 168 9.16 9.79 4.29
N ASP A 169 9.18 11.09 4.04
CA ASP A 169 8.14 12.03 4.48
C ASP A 169 6.91 11.98 3.57
N PHE A 170 7.04 11.51 2.33
CA PHE A 170 5.89 11.35 1.42
C PHE A 170 4.73 10.64 2.14
N ILE A 171 3.53 11.24 2.08
CA ILE A 171 2.31 10.73 2.77
C ILE A 171 2.02 9.27 2.39
N GLY A 172 2.32 8.89 1.15
CA GLY A 172 2.29 7.50 0.70
C GLY A 172 0.95 7.04 0.14
N PRO A 173 0.99 5.95 -0.66
CA PRO A 173 -0.15 5.52 -1.46
C PRO A 173 -1.34 5.03 -0.63
N ALA A 174 -1.11 4.36 0.50
CA ALA A 174 -2.18 3.85 1.36
C ALA A 174 -2.98 5.00 2.01
N ALA A 175 -2.28 5.99 2.55
CA ALA A 175 -2.89 7.13 3.21
C ALA A 175 -3.63 8.02 2.20
N LEU A 176 -3.04 8.29 1.04
CA LEU A 176 -3.68 9.10 -0.01
C LEU A 176 -4.92 8.39 -0.60
N ALA A 177 -4.88 7.06 -0.81
CA ALA A 177 -6.08 6.31 -1.20
C ALA A 177 -7.17 6.37 -0.12
N LYS A 178 -6.77 6.32 1.17
CA LYS A 178 -7.71 6.50 2.28
C LYS A 178 -8.28 7.93 2.33
N ALA A 179 -7.47 8.94 2.06
CA ALA A 179 -7.93 10.33 1.98
C ALA A 179 -9.01 10.50 0.87
N TYR A 180 -8.76 9.91 -0.31
CA TYR A 180 -9.74 9.97 -1.41
C TYR A 180 -11.09 9.35 -1.02
N ARG A 181 -11.12 8.32 -0.19
CA ARG A 181 -12.36 7.72 0.33
C ARG A 181 -13.30 8.78 0.92
N PHE A 182 -12.76 9.83 1.54
CA PHE A 182 -13.53 10.91 2.18
C PHE A 182 -13.65 12.14 1.29
N VAL A 183 -12.60 12.53 0.56
CA VAL A 183 -12.66 13.61 -0.42
C VAL A 183 -13.69 13.31 -1.52
N GLY A 184 -13.85 12.03 -1.89
CA GLY A 184 -14.85 11.61 -2.87
C GLY A 184 -16.27 11.43 -2.32
N ASP A 185 -16.47 11.39 -1.00
CA ASP A 185 -17.76 11.11 -0.38
C ASP A 185 -18.56 12.42 -0.20
N PRO A 186 -19.74 12.56 -0.84
CA PRO A 186 -20.51 13.80 -0.78
C PRO A 186 -21.05 14.14 0.63
N ARG A 187 -21.00 13.20 1.57
CA ARG A 187 -21.39 13.42 2.96
C ARG A 187 -20.29 14.05 3.81
N ASP A 188 -19.04 14.04 3.34
CA ASP A 188 -17.93 14.64 4.09
C ASP A 188 -17.99 16.18 4.00
N ALA A 189 -18.06 16.82 5.15
CA ALA A 189 -18.17 18.27 5.25
C ALA A 189 -16.81 19.00 5.14
N GLN A 190 -15.71 18.26 5.03
CA GLN A 190 -14.36 18.82 4.97
C GLN A 190 -13.59 18.41 3.72
N GLN A 191 -14.29 18.11 2.62
CA GLN A 191 -13.65 17.68 1.36
C GLN A 191 -12.60 18.69 0.87
N PHE A 192 -12.95 19.98 0.87
CA PHE A 192 -12.08 21.05 0.40
C PHE A 192 -10.85 21.23 1.30
N GLU A 193 -11.05 21.28 2.61
CA GLU A 193 -9.98 21.44 3.60
C GLU A 193 -8.99 20.28 3.56
N ARG A 194 -9.50 19.04 3.44
CA ARG A 194 -8.65 17.85 3.27
C ARG A 194 -7.83 17.94 1.99
N LEU A 195 -8.49 18.31 0.89
CA LEU A 195 -7.84 18.38 -0.41
C LEU A 195 -6.78 19.48 -0.44
N LYS A 196 -7.08 20.62 0.17
CA LYS A 196 -6.14 21.74 0.29
C LYS A 196 -4.91 21.35 1.11
N ASP A 197 -5.11 20.73 2.29
CA ASP A 197 -4.03 20.24 3.14
C ASP A 197 -3.10 19.28 2.40
N LEU A 198 -3.65 18.33 1.64
CA LEU A 198 -2.87 17.34 0.86
C LEU A 198 -2.19 17.93 -0.38
N ALA A 199 -2.76 18.99 -0.97
CA ALA A 199 -2.19 19.63 -2.16
C ALA A 199 -1.10 20.64 -1.79
N GLU A 200 -1.21 21.31 -0.64
CA GLU A 200 -0.23 22.27 -0.15
C GLU A 200 0.96 21.62 0.59
N ASP A 201 0.81 20.36 1.03
CA ASP A 201 1.89 19.59 1.67
C ASP A 201 2.98 19.26 0.64
N PRO A 202 4.25 19.63 0.85
CA PRO A 202 5.33 19.33 -0.07
C PRO A 202 5.53 17.82 -0.28
N ALA A 203 5.25 17.02 0.74
CA ALA A 203 5.27 15.56 0.69
C ALA A 203 3.87 14.95 0.42
N GLY A 204 2.97 15.75 -0.14
CA GLY A 204 1.57 15.44 -0.39
C GLY A 204 1.30 14.74 -1.72
N ILE A 205 0.15 15.09 -2.34
CA ILE A 205 -0.32 14.39 -3.54
C ILE A 205 0.62 14.54 -4.75
N TYR A 206 1.41 15.62 -4.82
CA TYR A 206 2.30 15.90 -5.95
C TYR A 206 3.67 15.22 -5.86
N ASP A 207 4.00 14.59 -4.74
CA ASP A 207 5.25 13.86 -4.57
C ASP A 207 5.21 12.41 -5.12
N CYS A 208 4.07 11.98 -5.63
CA CYS A 208 3.92 10.69 -6.30
C CYS A 208 4.59 10.69 -7.68
N THR A 209 5.50 9.75 -7.94
CA THR A 209 6.23 9.58 -9.21
C THR A 209 5.45 8.82 -10.29
N HIS A 210 4.21 8.41 -10.05
CA HIS A 210 3.37 7.65 -10.98
C HIS A 210 3.97 6.32 -11.48
N CYS A 211 4.76 5.65 -10.66
CA CYS A 211 5.47 4.41 -11.03
C CYS A 211 4.57 3.16 -11.15
N PHE A 212 3.28 3.23 -10.83
CA PHE A 212 2.27 2.15 -10.83
C PHE A 212 2.52 1.01 -9.83
N LYS A 213 3.64 0.92 -9.16
CA LYS A 213 3.99 -0.17 -8.24
C LYS A 213 2.93 -0.44 -7.17
N CYS A 214 2.31 0.60 -6.62
CA CYS A 214 1.24 0.45 -5.63
C CYS A 214 -0.07 -0.13 -6.21
N ILE A 215 -0.29 -0.08 -7.52
CA ILE A 215 -1.41 -0.74 -8.20
C ILE A 215 -1.12 -2.23 -8.31
N GLU A 216 0.06 -2.59 -8.81
CA GLU A 216 0.52 -3.97 -8.99
C GLU A 216 0.55 -4.72 -7.65
N ALA A 217 1.06 -4.06 -6.60
CA ALA A 217 1.19 -4.61 -5.26
C ALA A 217 -0.15 -4.82 -4.52
N CYS A 218 -1.25 -4.21 -4.96
CA CYS A 218 -2.48 -4.20 -4.18
C CYS A 218 -3.30 -5.48 -4.31
N PRO A 219 -3.39 -6.34 -3.25
CA PRO A 219 -4.13 -7.60 -3.32
C PRO A 219 -5.66 -7.42 -3.34
N LYS A 220 -6.14 -6.18 -3.27
CA LYS A 220 -7.58 -5.83 -3.21
C LYS A 220 -8.04 -4.90 -4.34
N GLY A 221 -7.20 -4.62 -5.32
CA GLY A 221 -7.57 -3.80 -6.47
C GLY A 221 -7.96 -2.36 -6.14
N VAL A 222 -7.44 -1.81 -5.03
CA VAL A 222 -7.70 -0.41 -4.61
C VAL A 222 -7.16 0.60 -5.60
N ALA A 223 -6.13 0.22 -6.37
CA ALA A 223 -5.43 1.09 -7.31
C ALA A 223 -5.02 2.45 -6.68
N PRO A 224 -4.13 2.47 -5.68
CA PRO A 224 -3.85 3.68 -4.90
C PRO A 224 -3.39 4.86 -5.76
N MET A 225 -2.54 4.64 -6.77
CA MET A 225 -2.10 5.69 -7.68
C MET A 225 -3.29 6.34 -8.42
N SER A 226 -4.28 5.56 -8.85
CA SER A 226 -5.48 6.10 -9.49
C SER A 226 -6.27 7.01 -8.53
N GLN A 227 -6.29 6.69 -7.23
CA GLN A 227 -6.92 7.55 -6.22
C GLN A 227 -6.12 8.86 -6.03
N ILE A 228 -4.79 8.81 -6.09
CA ILE A 228 -3.93 10.00 -6.05
C ILE A 228 -4.21 10.90 -7.26
N MET A 229 -4.33 10.33 -8.45
CA MET A 229 -4.66 11.10 -9.66
C MET A 229 -6.04 11.78 -9.56
N ARG A 230 -7.01 11.12 -8.93
CA ARG A 230 -8.32 11.72 -8.66
C ARG A 230 -8.22 12.89 -7.66
N LEU A 231 -7.37 12.76 -6.62
CA LEU A 231 -7.08 13.87 -5.70
C LEU A 231 -6.46 15.06 -6.44
N ARG A 232 -5.44 14.83 -7.29
CA ARG A 232 -4.81 15.89 -8.12
C ARG A 232 -5.82 16.57 -9.04
N ARG A 233 -6.61 15.77 -9.76
CA ARG A 233 -7.67 16.32 -10.62
C ARG A 233 -8.62 17.22 -9.85
N ARG A 234 -9.11 16.76 -8.69
CA ARG A 234 -10.02 17.59 -7.86
C ARG A 234 -9.32 18.85 -7.35
N ALA A 235 -8.07 18.76 -6.94
CA ALA A 235 -7.31 19.93 -6.50
C ALA A 235 -7.12 20.97 -7.62
N GLY A 236 -6.71 20.53 -8.80
CA GLY A 236 -6.46 21.43 -9.93
C GLY A 236 -7.73 21.86 -10.66
N SER A 237 -8.46 20.90 -11.25
CA SER A 237 -9.58 21.22 -12.15
C SER A 237 -10.84 21.65 -11.43
N ASP A 238 -11.18 21.03 -10.30
CA ASP A 238 -12.47 21.25 -9.66
C ASP A 238 -12.41 22.40 -8.64
N HIS A 239 -11.30 22.56 -7.92
CA HIS A 239 -11.17 23.52 -6.83
C HIS A 239 -10.12 24.62 -7.05
N HIS A 240 -9.35 24.52 -8.13
CA HIS A 240 -8.29 25.49 -8.45
C HIS A 240 -7.32 25.74 -7.28
N ILE A 241 -7.03 24.69 -6.51
CA ILE A 241 -6.01 24.72 -5.47
C ILE A 241 -4.67 24.62 -6.19
N VAL A 242 -4.16 25.79 -6.59
CA VAL A 242 -2.95 25.91 -7.37
C VAL A 242 -1.92 26.69 -6.59
N ASP A 243 -0.66 26.34 -6.81
CA ASP A 243 0.40 27.32 -6.69
C ASP A 243 1.25 27.37 -5.42
N ARG A 244 1.38 26.28 -4.65
CA ARG A 244 2.28 26.34 -3.49
C ARG A 244 3.42 25.34 -3.46
N ASN A 245 3.43 24.31 -4.33
CA ASN A 245 4.58 23.40 -4.42
C ASN A 245 5.10 23.19 -5.85
N ASN A 246 6.34 22.72 -5.95
CA ASN A 246 6.99 22.52 -7.24
C ASN A 246 6.32 21.40 -8.07
N GLY A 247 5.69 20.41 -7.43
CA GLY A 247 5.03 19.32 -8.11
C GLY A 247 3.82 19.78 -8.93
N GLU A 248 2.97 20.65 -8.37
CA GLU A 248 1.85 21.25 -9.10
C GLU A 248 2.34 22.13 -10.25
N ARG A 249 3.34 22.96 -10.02
CA ARG A 249 3.93 23.81 -11.07
C ARG A 249 4.48 22.99 -12.22
N HIS A 250 5.17 21.89 -11.90
CA HIS A 250 5.72 20.98 -12.88
C HIS A 250 4.63 20.27 -13.70
N GLU A 251 3.59 19.74 -13.03
CA GLU A 251 2.45 19.11 -13.70
C GLU A 251 1.72 20.08 -14.63
N ARG A 252 1.51 21.32 -14.20
CA ARG A 252 0.89 22.38 -15.00
C ARG A 252 1.75 22.75 -16.21
N ALA A 253 3.07 22.91 -16.02
CA ALA A 253 4.00 23.20 -17.11
C ALA A 253 4.01 22.09 -18.17
N ILE A 254 4.11 20.81 -17.76
CA ILE A 254 4.04 19.66 -18.65
C ILE A 254 2.71 19.64 -19.42
N THR A 255 1.59 19.81 -18.71
CA THR A 255 0.26 19.82 -19.33
C THR A 255 0.14 20.94 -20.39
N TYR A 256 0.63 22.12 -20.07
CA TYR A 256 0.66 23.25 -21.01
C TYR A 256 1.50 22.95 -22.24
N LEU A 257 2.73 22.44 -22.07
CA LEU A 257 3.64 22.13 -23.18
C LEU A 257 3.05 21.03 -24.10
N VAL A 258 2.51 19.97 -23.54
CA VAL A 258 1.89 18.89 -24.32
C VAL A 258 0.65 19.39 -25.06
N ARG A 259 -0.19 20.18 -24.44
CA ARG A 259 -1.41 20.72 -25.04
C ARG A 259 -1.12 21.68 -26.17
N ASP A 260 -0.17 22.60 -25.98
CA ASP A 260 0.04 23.71 -26.91
C ASP A 260 1.08 23.38 -27.99
N TYR A 261 2.03 22.51 -27.72
CA TYR A 261 3.12 22.14 -28.64
C TYR A 261 3.12 20.66 -29.06
N GLY A 262 2.31 19.81 -28.43
CA GLY A 262 2.27 18.36 -28.69
C GLY A 262 3.49 17.58 -28.20
N LEU A 263 4.45 18.25 -27.57
CA LEU A 263 5.73 17.69 -27.11
C LEU A 263 6.09 18.23 -25.73
N LEU A 264 6.81 17.42 -24.94
CA LEU A 264 7.59 17.91 -23.82
C LEU A 264 8.85 18.59 -24.39
N TYR A 265 8.86 19.91 -24.35
CA TYR A 265 10.03 20.68 -24.73
C TYR A 265 10.87 20.90 -23.48
N GLU A 266 11.96 20.15 -23.34
CA GLU A 266 13.00 20.45 -22.35
C GLU A 266 13.90 21.52 -22.95
N ALA A 267 13.69 22.77 -22.57
CA ALA A 267 14.57 23.89 -22.93
C ALA A 267 15.62 24.11 -21.84
#